data_634bdf139efba4d12802227cb3b9ecfe
#
_entry.id   634bdf139efba4d12802227cb3b9ecfe
#
_cell.length_a   1.000
_cell.length_b   1.000
_cell.length_c   1.000
_cell.angle_alpha   90.00
_cell.angle_beta   90.00
_cell.angle_gamma   90.00
#
_symmetry.space_group_name_H-M   'P 1'
#
loop_
_entity.id
_entity.type
_entity.pdbx_description
1 polymer ?
#
loop_
_entity_poly.entity_id
_entity_poly.type
_entity_poly.pdbx_seq_one_letter_code
_entity_poly.pdbx_strand_id
1 'polypeptide(L)'
;MGGFPAGRIRQLAVDGVAPDHILLYAGLNDAIFYIPPEVFGAEYRQLLARIQEEYPRSGLHCGTLLLGAIGGDQTSMRPLVQRLAPYNDIIRQAVDAAGAHLVDLAAMGFRYTALDAFHPNREGMQQLASLWLRALDADSLEG
;
A
#
# COMPACT_ATOMS: atom_id res chain seq x y z
N MET A 1 3.32 17.95 -3.67
CA MET A 1 2.54 16.97 -4.40
C MET A 1 1.33 16.58 -3.57
N GLY A 2 0.18 16.75 -4.10
CA GLY A 2 -1.04 16.40 -3.41
C GLY A 2 -1.35 14.92 -3.46
N GLY A 3 -2.43 14.54 -2.82
CA GLY A 3 -2.92 13.19 -2.84
C GLY A 3 -3.44 12.76 -4.20
N PHE A 4 -4.05 11.60 -4.23
CA PHE A 4 -4.58 10.98 -5.44
C PHE A 4 -5.71 11.83 -6.03
N PRO A 5 -5.68 12.20 -7.32
CA PRO A 5 -6.71 13.04 -7.93
C PRO A 5 -8.11 12.39 -7.87
N ALA A 6 -9.10 13.17 -7.48
CA ALA A 6 -10.48 12.68 -7.34
C ALA A 6 -11.01 12.03 -8.62
N GLY A 7 -10.66 12.60 -9.79
CA GLY A 7 -11.08 12.07 -11.09
C GLY A 7 -10.59 10.65 -11.35
N ARG A 8 -9.38 10.31 -10.87
CA ARG A 8 -8.83 8.97 -11.03
C ARG A 8 -9.53 7.94 -10.13
N ILE A 9 -10.01 8.35 -8.98
CA ILE A 9 -10.79 7.48 -8.12
C ILE A 9 -12.08 7.05 -8.82
N ARG A 10 -12.74 7.98 -9.51
CA ARG A 10 -13.96 7.67 -10.28
C ARG A 10 -13.71 6.70 -11.43
N GLN A 11 -12.49 6.70 -11.99
CA GLN A 11 -12.11 5.82 -13.10
C GLN A 11 -11.92 4.35 -12.70
N LEU A 12 -12.02 4.02 -11.43
CA LEU A 12 -11.95 2.63 -10.98
C LEU A 12 -13.20 1.83 -11.41
N ALA A 13 -14.31 2.51 -11.66
CA ALA A 13 -15.51 1.85 -12.19
C ALA A 13 -15.33 1.58 -13.68
N VAL A 14 -15.75 0.41 -14.13
CA VAL A 14 -15.73 -0.01 -15.54
C VAL A 14 -17.16 -0.24 -16.01
N ASP A 15 -17.54 0.47 -17.08
CA ASP A 15 -18.91 0.41 -17.62
C ASP A 15 -19.98 0.70 -16.57
N GLY A 16 -19.69 1.63 -15.66
CA GLY A 16 -20.60 2.02 -14.58
C GLY A 16 -20.70 1.01 -13.45
N VAL A 17 -19.89 -0.05 -13.46
CA VAL A 17 -19.89 -1.07 -12.42
C VAL A 17 -18.69 -0.82 -11.50
N ALA A 18 -18.96 -0.65 -10.20
CA ALA A 18 -17.91 -0.48 -9.19
C ALA A 18 -17.13 -1.79 -9.01
N PRO A 19 -15.82 -1.71 -8.69
CA PRO A 19 -15.05 -2.90 -8.39
C PRO A 19 -15.54 -3.55 -7.09
N ASP A 20 -15.42 -4.88 -7.01
CA ASP A 20 -15.71 -5.61 -5.78
C ASP A 20 -14.62 -5.38 -4.74
N HIS A 21 -13.37 -5.32 -5.19
CA HIS A 21 -12.21 -5.12 -4.33
C HIS A 21 -11.29 -4.04 -4.90
N ILE A 22 -10.78 -3.19 -4.02
CA ILE A 22 -9.79 -2.17 -4.35
C ILE A 22 -8.54 -2.45 -3.53
N LEU A 23 -7.42 -2.59 -4.22
CA LEU A 23 -6.12 -2.79 -3.60
C LEU A 23 -5.36 -1.46 -3.63
N LEU A 24 -5.02 -0.94 -2.46
CA LEU A 24 -4.30 0.33 -2.34
C LEU A 24 -2.88 0.08 -1.84
N TYR A 25 -1.92 0.53 -2.62
CA TYR A 25 -0.51 0.52 -2.24
C TYR A 25 0.07 1.89 -2.60
N ALA A 26 0.24 2.76 -1.59
CA ALA A 26 0.64 4.14 -1.81
C ALA A 26 1.44 4.66 -0.61
N GLY A 27 2.41 5.52 -0.88
CA GLY A 27 3.19 6.22 0.13
C GLY A 27 4.70 6.00 0.03
N LEU A 28 5.16 5.07 -0.82
CA LEU A 28 6.59 4.79 -0.95
C LEU A 28 7.36 6.03 -1.42
N ASN A 29 6.84 6.74 -2.43
CA ASN A 29 7.45 7.98 -2.90
C ASN A 29 7.49 9.05 -1.82
N ASP A 30 6.44 9.16 -1.02
CA ASP A 30 6.39 10.12 0.08
C ASP A 30 7.51 9.86 1.08
N ALA A 31 7.76 8.60 1.43
CA ALA A 31 8.84 8.22 2.32
C ALA A 31 10.21 8.48 1.70
N ILE A 32 10.39 8.20 0.42
CA ILE A 32 11.64 8.41 -0.31
C ILE A 32 11.98 9.89 -0.38
N PHE A 33 11.00 10.75 -0.65
CA PHE A 33 11.20 12.19 -0.81
C PHE A 33 11.05 12.98 0.49
N TYR A 34 11.06 12.31 1.65
CA TYR A 34 11.03 12.93 2.97
C TYR A 34 9.80 13.82 3.21
N ILE A 35 8.66 13.47 2.65
CA ILE A 35 7.41 14.14 3.00
C ILE A 35 7.16 13.89 4.49
N PRO A 36 6.87 14.93 5.29
CA PRO A 36 6.65 14.72 6.72
C PRO A 36 5.55 13.69 6.98
N PRO A 37 5.75 12.76 7.92
CA PRO A 37 4.73 11.72 8.19
C PRO A 37 3.34 12.26 8.49
N GLU A 38 3.24 13.42 9.16
CA GLU A 38 1.95 14.06 9.47
C GLU A 38 1.21 14.48 8.21
N VAL A 39 1.95 15.00 7.23
CA VAL A 39 1.38 15.41 5.93
C VAL A 39 0.92 14.18 5.16
N PHE A 40 1.76 13.16 5.10
CA PHE A 40 1.41 11.89 4.49
C PHE A 40 0.14 11.30 5.14
N GLY A 41 0.09 11.31 6.47
CA GLY A 41 -1.04 10.74 7.21
C GLY A 41 -2.36 11.44 6.91
N ALA A 42 -2.33 12.78 6.83
CA ALA A 42 -3.52 13.55 6.50
C ALA A 42 -4.01 13.22 5.08
N GLU A 43 -3.10 13.17 4.11
CA GLU A 43 -3.45 12.85 2.72
C GLU A 43 -3.92 11.41 2.57
N TYR A 44 -3.30 10.48 3.27
CA TYR A 44 -3.66 9.07 3.22
C TYR A 44 -5.08 8.85 3.78
N ARG A 45 -5.40 9.47 4.92
CA ARG A 45 -6.74 9.40 5.48
C ARG A 45 -7.80 9.99 4.56
N GLN A 46 -7.48 11.11 3.89
CA GLN A 46 -8.38 11.71 2.90
C GLN A 46 -8.59 10.77 1.70
N LEU A 47 -7.53 10.10 1.26
CA LEU A 47 -7.63 9.13 0.16
C LEU A 47 -8.57 7.99 0.52
N LEU A 48 -8.40 7.40 1.72
CA LEU A 48 -9.28 6.33 2.18
C LEU A 48 -10.74 6.80 2.23
N ALA A 49 -10.98 7.98 2.79
CA ALA A 49 -12.33 8.53 2.91
C ALA A 49 -12.97 8.72 1.53
N ARG A 50 -12.22 9.22 0.57
CA ARG A 50 -12.73 9.44 -0.80
C ARG A 50 -13.05 8.12 -1.50
N ILE A 51 -12.20 7.12 -1.35
CA ILE A 51 -12.44 5.80 -1.94
C ILE A 51 -13.71 5.20 -1.34
N GLN A 52 -13.87 5.26 -0.03
CA GLN A 52 -15.03 4.71 0.66
C GLN A 52 -16.32 5.48 0.33
N GLU A 53 -16.22 6.77 0.13
CA GLU A 53 -17.35 7.60 -0.28
C GLU A 53 -17.83 7.27 -1.71
N GLU A 54 -16.87 7.10 -2.63
CA GLU A 54 -17.18 6.80 -4.03
C GLU A 54 -17.60 5.34 -4.23
N TYR A 55 -17.00 4.42 -3.47
CA TYR A 55 -17.24 2.98 -3.60
C TYR A 55 -17.57 2.34 -2.25
N PRO A 56 -18.73 2.69 -1.64
CA PRO A 56 -19.03 2.26 -0.28
C PRO A 56 -19.21 0.74 -0.12
N ARG A 57 -19.45 0.02 -1.21
CA ARG A 57 -19.66 -1.42 -1.18
C ARG A 57 -18.43 -2.22 -1.59
N SER A 58 -17.37 -1.55 -2.06
CA SER A 58 -16.13 -2.23 -2.45
C SER A 58 -15.31 -2.58 -1.21
N GLY A 59 -14.72 -3.76 -1.20
CA GLY A 59 -13.72 -4.11 -0.19
C GLY A 59 -12.46 -3.31 -0.43
N LEU A 60 -12.02 -2.52 0.55
CA LEU A 60 -10.79 -1.73 0.46
C LEU A 60 -9.68 -2.42 1.23
N HIS A 61 -8.61 -2.79 0.52
CA HIS A 61 -7.46 -3.51 1.07
C HIS A 61 -6.23 -2.64 0.91
N CYS A 62 -5.60 -2.28 2.03
CA CYS A 62 -4.50 -1.32 2.04
C CYS A 62 -3.22 -1.99 2.50
N GLY A 63 -2.18 -1.91 1.67
CA GLY A 63 -0.89 -2.53 1.95
C GLY A 63 0.07 -1.60 2.66
N THR A 64 0.82 -2.14 3.63
CA THR A 64 2.00 -1.44 4.16
C THR A 64 3.13 -1.48 3.15
N LEU A 65 4.09 -0.58 3.32
CA LEU A 65 5.16 -0.35 2.34
C LEU A 65 6.31 -1.33 2.53
N LEU A 66 6.81 -1.84 1.41
CA LEU A 66 7.98 -2.73 1.36
C LEU A 66 9.08 -2.10 0.52
N LEU A 67 10.32 -2.48 0.81
CA LEU A 67 11.45 -2.22 -0.06
C LEU A 67 11.86 -3.48 -0.80
N GLY A 68 12.38 -3.30 -2.01
CA GLY A 68 12.95 -4.38 -2.78
C GLY A 68 14.36 -4.74 -2.30
N ALA A 69 14.76 -5.97 -2.58
CA ALA A 69 16.12 -6.44 -2.34
C ALA A 69 16.95 -6.24 -3.59
N ILE A 70 18.13 -5.63 -3.45
CA ILE A 70 19.11 -5.48 -4.50
C ILE A 70 20.32 -6.35 -4.13
N GLY A 71 20.55 -7.41 -4.89
CA GLY A 71 21.66 -8.30 -4.63
C GLY A 71 21.60 -8.95 -3.26
N GLY A 72 22.74 -9.43 -2.74
CA GLY A 72 22.79 -10.18 -1.49
C GLY A 72 22.96 -9.36 -0.23
N ASP A 73 23.51 -8.15 -0.34
CA ASP A 73 23.79 -7.32 0.84
C ASP A 73 22.66 -6.31 1.04
N GLN A 74 21.94 -6.48 2.14
CA GLN A 74 20.83 -5.60 2.50
C GLN A 74 21.19 -4.63 3.63
N THR A 75 22.44 -4.62 4.07
CA THR A 75 22.87 -3.76 5.17
C THR A 75 22.70 -2.28 4.83
N SER A 76 22.98 -1.91 3.58
CA SER A 76 22.83 -0.55 3.09
C SER A 76 21.37 -0.08 3.05
N MET A 77 20.41 -1.00 3.14
CA MET A 77 18.99 -0.68 3.09
C MET A 77 18.39 -0.33 4.45
N ARG A 78 19.12 -0.54 5.54
CA ARG A 78 18.61 -0.27 6.88
C ARG A 78 18.07 1.14 7.09
N PRO A 79 18.76 2.20 6.65
CA PRO A 79 18.20 3.56 6.82
C PRO A 79 16.86 3.75 6.12
N LEU A 80 16.69 3.14 4.95
CA LEU A 80 15.43 3.22 4.20
C LEU A 80 14.32 2.43 4.89
N VAL A 81 14.63 1.23 5.39
CA VAL A 81 13.67 0.41 6.15
C VAL A 81 13.20 1.18 7.39
N GLN A 82 14.14 1.79 8.12
CA GLN A 82 13.81 2.58 9.30
C GLN A 82 12.95 3.80 8.94
N ARG A 83 13.19 4.39 7.77
CA ARG A 83 12.39 5.52 7.30
C ARG A 83 10.95 5.12 7.00
N LEU A 84 10.71 3.91 6.54
CA LEU A 84 9.35 3.43 6.25
C LEU A 84 8.52 3.19 7.51
N ALA A 85 9.15 2.95 8.64
CA ALA A 85 8.46 2.57 9.86
C ALA A 85 7.35 3.55 10.27
N PRO A 86 7.60 4.89 10.37
CA PRO A 86 6.53 5.80 10.75
C PRO A 86 5.39 5.86 9.73
N TYR A 87 5.70 5.71 8.44
CA TYR A 87 4.66 5.69 7.40
C TYR A 87 3.80 4.44 7.51
N ASN A 88 4.41 3.29 7.76
CA ASN A 88 3.67 2.04 7.95
C ASN A 88 2.79 2.08 9.20
N ASP A 89 3.26 2.69 10.28
CA ASP A 89 2.45 2.88 11.49
C ASP A 89 1.22 3.76 11.21
N ILE A 90 1.41 4.81 10.42
CA ILE A 90 0.30 5.68 9.99
C ILE A 90 -0.71 4.91 9.14
N ILE A 91 -0.23 4.10 8.20
CA ILE A 91 -1.11 3.26 7.37
C ILE A 91 -1.94 2.34 8.25
N ARG A 92 -1.30 1.64 9.20
CA ARG A 92 -2.00 0.73 10.12
C ARG A 92 -3.09 1.45 10.90
N GLN A 93 -2.78 2.61 11.45
CA GLN A 93 -3.73 3.41 12.22
C GLN A 93 -4.88 3.94 11.36
N ALA A 94 -4.56 4.45 10.18
CA ALA A 94 -5.56 5.01 9.26
C ALA A 94 -6.52 3.93 8.76
N VAL A 95 -6.00 2.76 8.42
CA VAL A 95 -6.80 1.64 7.93
C VAL A 95 -7.73 1.12 9.03
N ASP A 96 -7.22 1.00 10.24
CA ASP A 96 -8.04 0.58 11.40
C ASP A 96 -9.16 1.58 11.66
N ALA A 97 -8.85 2.88 11.68
CA ALA A 97 -9.84 3.93 11.91
C ALA A 97 -10.90 3.99 10.80
N ALA A 98 -10.51 3.68 9.57
CA ALA A 98 -11.44 3.70 8.42
C ALA A 98 -12.29 2.42 8.32
N GLY A 99 -11.99 1.40 9.10
CA GLY A 99 -12.67 0.11 9.00
C GLY A 99 -12.36 -0.64 7.72
N ALA A 100 -11.23 -0.32 7.06
CA ALA A 100 -10.76 -1.02 5.87
C ALA A 100 -9.93 -2.25 6.26
N HIS A 101 -9.54 -3.04 5.26
CA HIS A 101 -8.73 -4.24 5.48
C HIS A 101 -7.24 -3.92 5.36
N LEU A 102 -6.47 -4.27 6.38
CA LEU A 102 -5.03 -4.10 6.36
C LEU A 102 -4.34 -5.32 5.75
N VAL A 103 -3.48 -5.08 4.78
CA VAL A 103 -2.57 -6.09 4.23
C VAL A 103 -1.17 -5.72 4.69
N ASP A 104 -0.73 -6.30 5.81
CA ASP A 104 0.52 -5.89 6.46
C ASP A 104 1.72 -6.60 5.83
N LEU A 105 2.07 -6.17 4.62
CA LEU A 105 3.19 -6.72 3.86
C LEU A 105 4.50 -6.56 4.62
N ALA A 106 4.69 -5.45 5.30
CA ALA A 106 5.91 -5.18 6.07
C ALA A 106 6.10 -6.19 7.20
N ALA A 107 5.02 -6.63 7.83
CA ALA A 107 5.08 -7.62 8.92
C ALA A 107 5.39 -9.04 8.42
N MET A 108 5.23 -9.29 7.14
CA MET A 108 5.52 -10.61 6.56
C MET A 108 7.02 -10.90 6.43
N GLY A 109 7.88 -9.90 6.67
CA GLY A 109 9.33 -10.08 6.63
C GLY A 109 9.89 -10.38 5.25
N PHE A 110 9.17 -10.04 4.20
CA PHE A 110 9.50 -10.38 2.83
C PHE A 110 10.06 -9.17 2.07
N ARG A 111 10.99 -9.42 1.16
CA ARG A 111 11.48 -8.42 0.21
C ARG A 111 11.41 -8.97 -1.20
N TYR A 112 10.83 -8.19 -2.09
CA TYR A 112 10.73 -8.58 -3.49
C TYR A 112 12.04 -8.32 -4.23
N THR A 113 12.28 -9.07 -5.30
CA THR A 113 13.43 -8.86 -6.18
C THR A 113 13.22 -7.56 -6.99
N ALA A 114 14.22 -6.70 -7.01
CA ALA A 114 14.09 -5.36 -7.56
C ALA A 114 15.24 -4.99 -8.49
N LEU A 115 14.96 -4.06 -9.42
CA LEU A 115 15.95 -3.40 -10.26
C LEU A 115 16.76 -2.39 -9.47
N ASP A 116 16.11 -1.71 -8.55
CA ASP A 116 16.69 -0.79 -7.58
C ASP A 116 16.02 -1.04 -6.22
N ALA A 117 16.19 -0.14 -5.25
CA ALA A 117 15.60 -0.32 -3.92
C ALA A 117 14.07 -0.31 -3.92
N PHE A 118 13.44 0.17 -4.98
CA PHE A 118 12.03 0.54 -4.96
C PHE A 118 11.19 -0.16 -6.02
N HIS A 119 11.75 -0.41 -7.20
CA HIS A 119 10.99 -0.89 -8.34
C HIS A 119 11.20 -2.39 -8.53
N PRO A 120 10.16 -3.20 -8.40
CA PRO A 120 10.28 -4.64 -8.60
C PRO A 120 10.64 -4.94 -10.06
N ASN A 121 11.48 -5.96 -10.27
CA ASN A 121 11.64 -6.55 -11.58
C ASN A 121 10.48 -7.52 -11.84
N ARG A 122 10.54 -8.27 -12.96
CA ARG A 122 9.45 -9.20 -13.30
C ARG A 122 9.19 -10.22 -12.19
N GLU A 123 10.25 -10.82 -11.65
CA GLU A 123 10.14 -11.77 -10.55
C GLU A 123 9.55 -11.10 -9.30
N GLY A 124 10.01 -9.89 -8.98
CA GLY A 124 9.49 -9.11 -7.86
C GLY A 124 8.01 -8.81 -7.98
N MET A 125 7.52 -8.50 -9.18
CA MET A 125 6.10 -8.27 -9.41
C MET A 125 5.27 -9.53 -9.15
N GLN A 126 5.79 -10.69 -9.58
CA GLN A 126 5.11 -11.96 -9.31
C GLN A 126 5.10 -12.28 -7.82
N GLN A 127 6.19 -12.01 -7.11
CA GLN A 127 6.30 -12.20 -5.67
C GLN A 127 5.29 -11.32 -4.92
N LEU A 128 5.20 -10.05 -5.29
CA LEU A 128 4.23 -9.12 -4.69
C LEU A 128 2.80 -9.56 -4.95
N ALA A 129 2.49 -9.96 -6.17
CA ALA A 129 1.16 -10.46 -6.52
C ALA A 129 0.78 -11.67 -5.66
N SER A 130 1.72 -12.59 -5.46
CA SER A 130 1.49 -13.77 -4.63
C SER A 130 1.23 -13.41 -3.16
N LEU A 131 1.94 -12.42 -2.62
CA LEU A 131 1.71 -11.95 -1.26
C LEU A 131 0.32 -11.34 -1.10
N TRP A 132 -0.08 -10.48 -2.04
CA TRP A 132 -1.40 -9.88 -2.04
C TRP A 132 -2.51 -10.95 -2.12
N LEU A 133 -2.36 -11.92 -3.01
CA LEU A 133 -3.35 -12.99 -3.15
C LEU A 133 -3.49 -13.82 -1.87
N ARG A 134 -2.37 -14.14 -1.22
CA ARG A 134 -2.41 -14.87 0.07
C ARG A 134 -3.13 -14.08 1.15
N ALA A 135 -2.87 -12.77 1.22
CA ALA A 135 -3.51 -11.91 2.20
C ALA A 135 -5.03 -11.80 1.95
N LEU A 136 -5.43 -11.67 0.69
CA LEU A 136 -6.84 -11.62 0.31
C LEU A 136 -7.56 -12.94 0.63
N ASP A 137 -6.92 -14.07 0.38
CA ASP A 137 -7.47 -15.38 0.71
C ASP A 137 -7.66 -15.54 2.22
N ALA A 138 -6.70 -15.08 3.03
CA ALA A 138 -6.79 -15.11 4.48
C ALA A 138 -7.96 -14.26 4.98
N ASP A 139 -8.14 -13.05 4.43
CA ASP A 139 -9.26 -12.18 4.77
C ASP A 139 -10.61 -12.84 4.42
N SER A 140 -10.67 -13.50 3.28
CA SER A 140 -11.88 -14.21 2.85
C SER A 140 -12.26 -15.34 3.80
N LEU A 141 -11.28 -16.04 4.36
CA LEU A 141 -11.52 -17.12 5.32
C LEU A 141 -11.94 -16.61 6.69
N GLU A 142 -11.50 -15.41 7.07
CA GLU A 142 -11.87 -14.78 8.34
C GLU A 142 -13.21 -14.05 8.28
N GLY A 143 -13.58 -13.64 7.09
CA GLY A 143 -14.80 -12.87 6.86
C GLY A 143 -16.00 -13.70 6.53
#